data_2ca31a5a0ef5e7e49810963bd6b26172
#
_entry.id   2ca31a5a0ef5e7e49810963bd6b26172
#
_cell.length_a   1.000
_cell.length_b   1.000
_cell.length_c   1.000
_cell.angle_alpha   90.00
_cell.angle_beta   90.00
_cell.angle_gamma   90.00
#
_symmetry.space_group_name_H-M   'P 1'
#
loop_
_entity.id
_entity.type
_entity.pdbx_description
1 polymer ?
#
loop_
_entity_poly.entity_id
_entity_poly.type
_entity_poly.pdbx_seq_one_letter_code
_entity_poly.pdbx_strand_id
1 'polypeptide(L)'
;MSPAVFIDANVPIYAAGTGHPYREPCARILRMAAAHPRSFVSDVEVLQELMHRYRASGRWTLGREVLQAFAQLMHDRIEPVYEQDLMLAAQLADLHSGVSSRDLVHAAVMRRVGSERVISADTDFDDVPGLIRLDPLGVEEWGTTVLAPNGG
;
A
#
# COMPACT_ATOMS: atom_id res chain seq x y z
N MET A 1 -9.47 -7.60 -17.18
CA MET A 1 -8.70 -7.87 -15.95
C MET A 1 -9.02 -6.80 -14.92
N SER A 2 -9.29 -7.21 -13.70
CA SER A 2 -9.44 -6.24 -12.62
C SER A 2 -8.11 -5.59 -12.32
N PRO A 3 -8.07 -4.25 -12.12
CA PRO A 3 -6.84 -3.57 -11.72
C PRO A 3 -6.31 -4.14 -10.40
N ALA A 4 -5.00 -4.18 -10.25
CA ALA A 4 -4.38 -4.60 -9.00
C ALA A 4 -4.70 -3.62 -7.88
N VAL A 5 -4.76 -4.13 -6.66
CA VAL A 5 -5.02 -3.33 -5.45
C VAL A 5 -3.68 -2.91 -4.85
N PHE A 6 -3.56 -1.63 -4.49
CA PHE A 6 -2.34 -1.08 -3.93
C PHE A 6 -2.24 -1.41 -2.43
N ILE A 7 -1.05 -1.82 -1.98
CA ILE A 7 -0.77 -2.11 -0.56
C ILE A 7 0.09 -0.98 0.01
N ASP A 8 -0.42 -0.28 1.01
CA ASP A 8 0.29 0.79 1.71
C ASP A 8 1.25 0.24 2.77
N ALA A 9 2.19 1.07 3.21
CA ALA A 9 3.27 0.70 4.14
C ALA A 9 2.77 0.21 5.49
N ASN A 10 1.62 0.71 5.98
CA ASN A 10 1.13 0.28 7.28
C ASN A 10 0.75 -1.20 7.32
N VAL A 11 0.46 -1.82 6.17
CA VAL A 11 0.12 -3.24 6.12
C VAL A 11 1.31 -4.13 6.57
N PRO A 12 2.49 -4.06 5.94
CA PRO A 12 3.63 -4.83 6.45
C PRO A 12 4.08 -4.40 7.85
N ILE A 13 3.92 -3.12 8.21
CA ILE A 13 4.28 -2.66 9.55
C ILE A 13 3.41 -3.32 10.62
N TYR A 14 2.09 -3.31 10.45
CA TYR A 14 1.18 -3.95 11.41
C TYR A 14 1.36 -5.46 11.43
N ALA A 15 1.56 -6.09 10.28
CA ALA A 15 1.75 -7.53 10.19
C ALA A 15 2.98 -8.00 10.99
N ALA A 16 4.04 -7.18 11.02
CA ALA A 16 5.27 -7.47 11.77
C ALA A 16 5.21 -7.06 13.24
N GLY A 17 4.17 -6.30 13.64
CA GLY A 17 4.01 -5.82 15.00
C GLY A 17 3.44 -6.87 15.94
N THR A 18 3.22 -6.47 17.19
CA THR A 18 2.63 -7.33 18.23
C THR A 18 1.52 -6.57 18.96
N GLY A 19 0.49 -7.32 19.42
CA GLY A 19 -0.52 -6.78 20.32
C GLY A 19 -1.44 -5.72 19.72
N HIS A 20 -1.58 -5.65 18.38
CA HIS A 20 -2.43 -4.66 17.72
C HIS A 20 -3.56 -5.35 16.96
N PRO A 21 -4.79 -4.78 16.97
CA PRO A 21 -5.92 -5.35 16.23
C PRO A 21 -5.69 -5.51 14.73
N TYR A 22 -4.85 -4.66 14.13
CA TYR A 22 -4.51 -4.72 12.70
C TYR A 22 -3.53 -5.83 12.33
N ARG A 23 -2.86 -6.43 13.32
CA ARG A 23 -1.79 -7.41 13.05
C ARG A 23 -2.29 -8.59 12.21
N GLU A 24 -3.31 -9.28 12.67
CA GLU A 24 -3.80 -10.48 11.98
C GLU A 24 -4.44 -10.17 10.62
N PRO A 25 -5.29 -9.15 10.51
CA PRO A 25 -5.81 -8.78 9.19
C PRO A 25 -4.70 -8.42 8.20
N CYS A 26 -3.69 -7.67 8.62
CA CYS A 26 -2.57 -7.31 7.74
C CYS A 26 -1.72 -8.52 7.36
N ALA A 27 -1.47 -9.44 8.31
CA ALA A 27 -0.77 -10.68 8.00
C ALA A 27 -1.54 -11.51 6.96
N ARG A 28 -2.87 -11.57 7.09
CA ARG A 28 -3.73 -12.24 6.12
C ARG A 28 -3.63 -11.61 4.74
N ILE A 29 -3.63 -10.29 4.67
CA ILE A 29 -3.49 -9.55 3.39
C ILE A 29 -2.17 -9.92 2.71
N LEU A 30 -1.07 -9.99 3.47
CA LEU A 30 0.22 -10.38 2.90
C LEU A 30 0.21 -11.82 2.40
N ARG A 31 -0.47 -12.74 3.09
CA ARG A 31 -0.65 -14.11 2.60
C ARG A 31 -1.45 -14.13 1.30
N MET A 32 -2.48 -13.29 1.19
CA MET A 32 -3.26 -13.16 -0.04
C MET A 32 -2.38 -12.66 -1.20
N ALA A 33 -1.52 -11.68 -0.93
CA ALA A 33 -0.59 -11.15 -1.94
C ALA A 33 0.41 -12.20 -2.42
N ALA A 34 0.86 -13.08 -1.51
CA ALA A 34 1.73 -14.19 -1.86
C ALA A 34 1.02 -15.22 -2.74
N ALA A 35 -0.24 -15.51 -2.43
CA ALA A 35 -1.02 -16.51 -3.16
C ALA A 35 -1.58 -15.99 -4.50
N HIS A 36 -1.79 -14.67 -4.60
CA HIS A 36 -2.41 -14.04 -5.76
C HIS A 36 -1.61 -12.83 -6.24
N PRO A 37 -0.38 -13.04 -6.73
CA PRO A 37 0.54 -11.92 -7.02
C PRO A 37 0.01 -10.91 -8.02
N ARG A 38 -0.82 -11.33 -8.97
CA ARG A 38 -1.34 -10.41 -9.99
C ARG A 38 -2.44 -9.48 -9.47
N SER A 39 -2.96 -9.75 -8.27
CA SER A 39 -4.04 -8.94 -7.70
C SER A 39 -3.54 -7.76 -6.87
N PHE A 40 -2.25 -7.66 -6.63
CA PHE A 40 -1.69 -6.64 -5.73
C PHE A 40 -0.49 -5.93 -6.34
N VAL A 41 -0.33 -4.66 -5.97
CA VAL A 41 0.77 -3.79 -6.41
C VAL A 41 1.19 -2.89 -5.25
N SER A 42 2.42 -2.40 -5.27
CA SER A 42 2.91 -1.38 -4.35
C SER A 42 3.89 -0.48 -5.10
N ASP A 43 4.60 0.41 -4.41
CA ASP A 43 5.58 1.28 -5.05
C ASP A 43 6.86 1.43 -4.19
N VAL A 44 7.89 2.03 -4.76
CA VAL A 44 9.18 2.23 -4.07
C VAL A 44 9.05 3.21 -2.91
N GLU A 45 8.06 4.11 -2.93
CA GLU A 45 7.83 5.02 -1.81
C GLU A 45 7.37 4.27 -0.57
N VAL A 46 6.63 3.16 -0.73
CA VAL A 46 6.31 2.26 0.39
C VAL A 46 7.59 1.72 1.02
N LEU A 47 8.55 1.30 0.20
CA LEU A 47 9.83 0.80 0.72
C LEU A 47 10.59 1.90 1.47
N GLN A 48 10.60 3.12 0.94
CA GLN A 48 11.22 4.27 1.59
C GLN A 48 10.53 4.58 2.92
N GLU A 49 9.21 4.53 2.96
CA GLU A 49 8.46 4.77 4.20
C GLU A 49 8.76 3.71 5.26
N LEU A 50 8.88 2.44 4.89
CA LEU A 50 9.29 1.38 5.82
C LEU A 50 10.65 1.70 6.44
N MET A 51 11.62 2.06 5.59
CA MET A 51 12.96 2.43 6.06
C MET A 51 12.89 3.63 7.01
N HIS A 52 12.19 4.68 6.60
CA HIS A 52 12.07 5.91 7.37
C HIS A 52 11.47 5.66 8.76
N ARG A 53 10.35 4.96 8.83
CA ARG A 53 9.62 4.76 10.08
C ARG A 53 10.40 3.89 11.07
N TYR A 54 11.01 2.80 10.60
CA TYR A 54 11.78 1.92 11.47
C TYR A 54 13.07 2.57 11.95
N ARG A 55 13.73 3.36 11.10
CA ARG A 55 14.92 4.12 11.52
C ARG A 55 14.55 5.20 12.53
N ALA A 56 13.48 5.93 12.27
CA ALA A 56 13.03 7.01 13.17
C ALA A 56 12.64 6.49 14.56
N SER A 57 12.13 5.27 14.65
CA SER A 57 11.75 4.65 15.92
C SER A 57 12.88 3.87 16.59
N GLY A 58 14.08 3.85 16.02
CA GLY A 58 15.23 3.12 16.56
C GLY A 58 15.14 1.61 16.40
N ARG A 59 14.32 1.12 15.47
CA ARG A 59 14.05 -0.32 15.28
C ARG A 59 14.52 -0.81 13.91
N TRP A 60 15.66 -0.30 13.45
CA TRP A 60 16.11 -0.59 12.09
C TRP A 60 16.45 -2.06 11.83
N THR A 61 16.94 -2.79 12.82
CA THR A 61 17.23 -4.22 12.64
C THR A 61 15.98 -4.97 12.20
N LEU A 62 14.85 -4.75 12.89
CA LEU A 62 13.56 -5.30 12.49
C LEU A 62 13.11 -4.71 11.17
N GLY A 63 13.26 -3.40 11.01
CA GLY A 63 12.83 -2.70 9.80
C GLY A 63 13.50 -3.22 8.54
N ARG A 64 14.79 -3.55 8.61
CA ARG A 64 15.51 -4.15 7.48
C ARG A 64 14.89 -5.48 7.09
N GLU A 65 14.54 -6.32 8.06
CA GLU A 65 13.90 -7.61 7.77
C GLU A 65 12.52 -7.42 7.14
N VAL A 66 11.73 -6.50 7.67
CA VAL A 66 10.39 -6.20 7.12
C VAL A 66 10.50 -5.68 5.68
N LEU A 67 11.41 -4.74 5.45
CA LEU A 67 11.63 -4.17 4.12
C LEU A 67 12.03 -5.23 3.12
N GLN A 68 13.00 -6.08 3.47
CA GLN A 68 13.48 -7.14 2.58
C GLN A 68 12.39 -8.18 2.31
N ALA A 69 11.65 -8.57 3.34
CA ALA A 69 10.56 -9.54 3.20
C ALA A 69 9.44 -9.00 2.32
N PHE A 70 9.06 -7.74 2.50
CA PHE A 70 8.01 -7.12 1.69
C PHE A 70 8.46 -6.96 0.23
N ALA A 71 9.69 -6.50 0.01
CA ALA A 71 10.24 -6.36 -1.35
C ALA A 71 10.28 -7.71 -2.07
N GLN A 72 10.65 -8.77 -1.37
CA GLN A 72 10.67 -10.11 -1.94
C GLN A 72 9.27 -10.63 -2.22
N LEU A 73 8.35 -10.44 -1.29
CA LEU A 73 6.94 -10.82 -1.46
C LEU A 73 6.33 -10.17 -2.69
N MET A 74 6.63 -8.88 -2.88
CA MET A 74 6.08 -8.05 -3.96
C MET A 74 6.99 -7.96 -5.18
N HIS A 75 7.90 -8.92 -5.35
CA HIS A 75 8.85 -8.90 -6.47
C HIS A 75 8.13 -8.74 -7.81
N ASP A 76 8.65 -7.86 -8.66
CA ASP A 76 8.07 -7.45 -9.95
C ASP A 76 6.75 -6.68 -9.86
N ARG A 77 6.29 -6.35 -8.65
CA ARG A 77 5.04 -5.59 -8.44
C ARG A 77 5.27 -4.37 -7.57
N ILE A 78 6.52 -3.95 -7.42
CA ILE A 78 6.90 -2.68 -6.81
C ILE A 78 7.11 -1.68 -7.94
N GLU A 79 6.16 -0.77 -8.09
CA GLU A 79 6.23 0.24 -9.15
C GLU A 79 7.28 1.31 -8.84
N PRO A 80 8.01 1.78 -9.84
CA PRO A 80 8.88 2.92 -9.65
C PRO A 80 8.06 4.19 -9.41
N VAL A 81 8.70 5.22 -8.87
CA VAL A 81 8.15 6.56 -8.78
C VAL A 81 8.92 7.43 -9.76
N TYR A 82 8.23 7.97 -10.75
CA TYR A 82 8.81 8.82 -11.79
C TYR A 82 8.64 10.29 -11.44
N GLU A 83 9.43 11.15 -12.08
CA GLU A 83 9.31 12.59 -11.93
C GLU A 83 7.86 13.06 -12.19
N GLN A 84 7.23 12.51 -13.22
CA GLN A 84 5.84 12.86 -13.55
C GLN A 84 4.86 12.52 -12.43
N ASP A 85 5.12 11.47 -11.65
CA ASP A 85 4.29 11.13 -10.50
C ASP A 85 4.39 12.22 -9.43
N LEU A 86 5.60 12.76 -9.21
CA LEU A 86 5.80 13.86 -8.26
C LEU A 86 5.11 15.14 -8.73
N MET A 87 5.13 15.42 -10.04
CA MET A 87 4.45 16.59 -10.58
C MET A 87 2.93 16.47 -10.40
N LEU A 88 2.36 15.30 -10.61
CA LEU A 88 0.94 15.07 -10.33
C LEU A 88 0.64 15.17 -8.84
N ALA A 89 1.48 14.57 -7.99
CA ALA A 89 1.32 14.67 -6.54
C ALA A 89 1.33 16.14 -6.07
N ALA A 90 2.20 16.96 -6.65
CA ALA A 90 2.25 18.39 -6.34
C ALA A 90 0.94 19.10 -6.71
N GLN A 91 0.35 18.77 -7.85
CA GLN A 91 -0.97 19.31 -8.24
C GLN A 91 -2.06 18.87 -7.27
N LEU A 92 -2.03 17.60 -6.86
CA LEU A 92 -3.00 17.09 -5.88
C LEU A 92 -2.82 17.76 -4.51
N ALA A 93 -1.60 18.12 -4.14
CA ALA A 93 -1.30 18.82 -2.89
C ALA A 93 -1.97 20.20 -2.85
N ASP A 94 -2.07 20.87 -3.98
CA ASP A 94 -2.76 22.17 -4.05
C ASP A 94 -4.25 22.05 -3.73
N LEU A 95 -4.84 20.89 -4.00
CA LEU A 95 -6.28 20.64 -3.82
C LEU A 95 -6.59 19.90 -2.51
N HIS A 96 -5.61 19.20 -1.93
CA HIS A 96 -5.81 18.32 -0.78
C HIS A 96 -4.74 18.54 0.28
N SER A 97 -4.73 19.72 0.88
CA SER A 97 -3.70 20.15 1.84
C SER A 97 -3.60 19.27 3.09
N GLY A 98 -4.67 18.54 3.43
CA GLY A 98 -4.68 17.65 4.59
C GLY A 98 -4.09 16.27 4.35
N VAL A 99 -3.78 15.92 3.10
CA VAL A 99 -3.24 14.60 2.76
C VAL A 99 -1.70 14.68 2.75
N SER A 100 -1.04 13.67 3.32
CA SER A 100 0.42 13.66 3.39
C SER A 100 1.04 13.58 1.99
N SER A 101 2.24 14.12 1.85
CA SER A 101 2.98 14.07 0.57
C SER A 101 3.17 12.64 0.09
N ARG A 102 3.47 11.71 1.00
CA ARG A 102 3.66 10.31 0.62
C ARG A 102 2.38 9.70 0.05
N ASP A 103 1.24 9.96 0.69
CA ASP A 103 -0.03 9.43 0.22
C ASP A 103 -0.41 10.00 -1.14
N LEU A 104 -0.07 11.27 -1.39
CA LEU A 104 -0.28 11.88 -2.71
C LEU A 104 0.63 11.26 -3.78
N VAL A 105 1.87 10.90 -3.43
CA VAL A 105 2.77 10.19 -4.34
C VAL A 105 2.19 8.81 -4.66
N HIS A 106 1.71 8.07 -3.66
CA HIS A 106 1.04 6.79 -3.90
C HIS A 106 -0.16 6.95 -4.82
N ALA A 107 -0.99 7.97 -4.58
CA ALA A 107 -2.15 8.25 -5.42
C ALA A 107 -1.75 8.52 -6.88
N ALA A 108 -0.66 9.25 -7.10
CA ALA A 108 -0.17 9.53 -8.44
C ALA A 108 0.32 8.26 -9.15
N VAL A 109 1.08 7.42 -8.45
CA VAL A 109 1.53 6.13 -8.98
C VAL A 109 0.32 5.24 -9.29
N MET A 110 -0.64 5.16 -8.37
CA MET A 110 -1.86 4.38 -8.55
C MET A 110 -2.59 4.80 -9.82
N ARG A 111 -2.75 6.10 -10.03
CA ARG A 111 -3.42 6.62 -11.23
C ARG A 111 -2.68 6.20 -12.51
N ARG A 112 -1.35 6.29 -12.50
CA ARG A 112 -0.55 5.90 -13.67
C ARG A 112 -0.71 4.44 -14.03
N VAL A 113 -0.79 3.55 -13.02
CA VAL A 113 -0.89 2.10 -13.26
C VAL A 113 -2.34 1.59 -13.30
N GLY A 114 -3.32 2.48 -13.16
CA GLY A 114 -4.73 2.11 -13.23
C GLY A 114 -5.28 1.45 -11.97
N SER A 115 -4.62 1.59 -10.82
CA SER A 115 -5.12 1.08 -9.55
C SER A 115 -6.02 2.13 -8.88
N GLU A 116 -7.21 1.72 -8.48
CA GLU A 116 -8.19 2.63 -7.86
C GLU A 116 -8.45 2.30 -6.39
N ARG A 117 -8.01 1.14 -5.92
CA ARG A 117 -8.25 0.68 -4.55
C ARG A 117 -6.93 0.57 -3.80
N VAL A 118 -6.90 1.08 -2.58
CA VAL A 118 -5.72 1.04 -1.71
C VAL A 118 -6.06 0.39 -0.38
N ILE A 119 -5.26 -0.61 0.01
CA ILE A 119 -5.37 -1.22 1.32
C ILE A 119 -4.52 -0.40 2.29
N SER A 120 -5.19 0.30 3.20
CA SER A 120 -4.52 1.16 4.16
C SER A 120 -5.41 1.42 5.37
N ALA A 121 -4.78 1.51 6.53
CA ALA A 121 -5.42 2.00 7.75
C ALA A 121 -5.49 3.53 7.78
N ASP A 122 -4.78 4.22 6.87
CA ASP A 122 -4.70 5.67 6.85
C ASP A 122 -5.92 6.28 6.16
N THR A 123 -6.72 7.02 6.92
CA THR A 123 -7.94 7.66 6.43
C THR A 123 -7.68 8.83 5.49
N ASP A 124 -6.45 9.32 5.36
CA ASP A 124 -6.11 10.39 4.41
C ASP A 124 -6.52 10.03 2.98
N PHE A 125 -6.47 8.74 2.62
CA PHE A 125 -6.88 8.29 1.28
C PHE A 125 -8.36 8.52 1.00
N ASP A 126 -9.19 8.63 2.03
CA ASP A 126 -10.63 8.93 1.86
C ASP A 126 -10.84 10.33 1.28
N ASP A 127 -9.86 11.22 1.44
CA ASP A 127 -9.93 12.59 0.95
C ASP A 127 -9.39 12.76 -0.47
N VAL A 128 -8.90 11.69 -1.10
CA VAL A 128 -8.38 11.72 -2.46
C VAL A 128 -9.47 11.22 -3.42
N PRO A 129 -10.01 12.09 -4.30
CA PRO A 129 -11.06 11.68 -5.23
C PRO A 129 -10.60 10.57 -6.16
N GLY A 130 -11.48 9.60 -6.42
CA GLY A 130 -11.20 8.50 -7.33
C GLY A 130 -10.51 7.31 -6.69
N LEU A 131 -10.10 7.41 -5.42
CA LEU A 131 -9.53 6.28 -4.68
C LEU A 131 -10.56 5.68 -3.73
N ILE A 132 -10.55 4.37 -3.63
CA ILE A 132 -11.36 3.61 -2.68
C ILE A 132 -10.40 2.98 -1.68
N ARG A 133 -10.51 3.38 -0.42
CA ARG A 133 -9.70 2.79 0.64
C ARG A 133 -10.37 1.51 1.16
N LEU A 134 -9.58 0.46 1.26
CA LEU A 134 -9.97 -0.81 1.86
C LEU A 134 -9.29 -0.91 3.22
N ASP A 135 -10.07 -0.81 4.29
CA ASP A 135 -9.53 -0.93 5.65
C ASP A 135 -9.12 -2.38 5.90
N PRO A 136 -7.89 -2.63 6.39
CA PRO A 136 -7.46 -4.00 6.70
C PRO A 136 -8.39 -4.76 7.62
N LEU A 137 -9.06 -4.08 8.56
CA LEU A 137 -10.02 -4.72 9.46
C LEU A 137 -11.21 -5.34 8.73
N GLY A 138 -11.53 -4.86 7.53
CA GLY A 138 -12.62 -5.36 6.72
C GLY A 138 -12.23 -6.45 5.73
N VAL A 139 -11.04 -7.03 5.84
CA VAL A 139 -10.51 -7.97 4.84
C VAL A 139 -11.43 -9.17 4.58
N GLU A 140 -12.17 -9.63 5.57
CA GLU A 140 -13.12 -10.73 5.35
C GLU A 140 -14.23 -10.34 4.39
N GLU A 141 -14.65 -9.08 4.40
CA GLU A 141 -15.73 -8.58 3.57
C GLU A 141 -15.26 -8.27 2.15
N TRP A 142 -14.17 -7.50 2.02
CA TRP A 142 -13.70 -7.09 0.69
C TRP A 142 -12.72 -8.08 0.04
N GLY A 143 -12.13 -9.00 0.83
CA GLY A 143 -11.08 -9.89 0.33
C GLY A 143 -11.49 -10.72 -0.88
N THR A 144 -12.72 -11.20 -0.90
CA THR A 144 -13.23 -12.00 -2.04
C THR A 144 -13.38 -11.16 -3.30
N THR A 145 -13.68 -9.88 -3.17
CA THR A 145 -13.86 -8.99 -4.34
C THR A 145 -12.55 -8.65 -5.03
N VAL A 146 -11.45 -8.50 -4.27
CA VAL A 146 -10.13 -8.22 -4.86
C VAL A 146 -9.52 -9.46 -5.50
N LEU A 147 -9.91 -10.64 -5.04
CA LEU A 147 -9.50 -11.93 -5.60
C LEU A 147 -10.55 -12.50 -6.55
N ALA A 148 -11.52 -11.70 -6.97
CA ALA A 148 -12.52 -12.15 -7.91
C ALA A 148 -11.82 -12.83 -9.08
N PRO A 149 -12.28 -14.01 -9.50
CA PRO A 149 -11.64 -14.74 -10.56
C PRO A 149 -11.50 -13.80 -11.76
N ASN A 150 -10.27 -13.61 -12.20
CA ASN A 150 -10.06 -13.05 -13.50
C ASN A 150 -10.87 -13.94 -14.43
N GLY A 151 -11.88 -13.37 -15.02
CA GLY A 151 -12.74 -14.12 -15.91
C GLY A 151 -11.94 -14.72 -17.06
N GLY A 152 -11.31 -15.80 -16.76
CA GLY A 152 -10.41 -16.45 -17.70
C GLY A 152 -9.03 -15.94 -17.64
#